data_40bc67ad1fc53d13d955d8278a3d13c5
#
_entry.id   40bc67ad1fc53d13d955d8278a3d13c5
#
_cell.length_a   1.000
_cell.length_b   1.000
_cell.length_c   1.000
_cell.angle_alpha   90.00
_cell.angle_beta   90.00
_cell.angle_gamma   90.00
#
_symmetry.space_group_name_H-M   'P 1'
#
loop_
_entity.id
_entity.type
_entity.pdbx_description
1 polymer ?
#
loop_
_entity_poly.entity_id
_entity_poly.type
_entity_poly.pdbx_seq_one_letter_code
_entity_poly.pdbx_strand_id
1 'polypeptide(L)'
;PEGYDERILGAVVRLKAEGILEPVLLGNPEELKSIAHDRGFDINKIDVIDPNNYDAFDEMVEAFVERRKGKATEEQARKILRDENYFGTMLVYQGLCDALVSGARHSTGDTVRPALQIIKTKPGVKSTSGAFIMLRGRDQEKYLFSDCAININPDAEGLAEIAVESAKTAAMFDIDPKVALLSFSTKGSAKSPEQEKVAEA
;
A
#
# COMPACT_ATOMS: atom_id res chain seq x y z
N PRO A 1 -0.13 10.85 2.40
CA PRO A 1 -1.47 11.20 2.86
C PRO A 1 -1.57 11.16 4.38
N GLU A 2 -2.73 11.57 4.90
CA GLU A 2 -3.08 11.47 6.33
C GLU A 2 -2.21 12.36 7.25
N GLY A 3 -1.66 13.46 6.73
CA GLY A 3 -0.85 14.40 7.50
C GLY A 3 -1.56 15.05 8.70
N TYR A 4 -2.87 14.89 8.80
CA TYR A 4 -3.70 15.33 9.92
C TYR A 4 -3.69 14.36 11.12
N ASP A 5 -3.07 13.19 10.99
CA ASP A 5 -2.94 12.20 12.06
C ASP A 5 -1.62 12.38 12.81
N GLU A 6 -1.69 12.47 14.14
CA GLU A 6 -0.50 12.71 14.97
C GLU A 6 0.56 11.60 14.88
N ARG A 7 0.13 10.36 14.59
CA ARG A 7 1.06 9.24 14.40
C ARG A 7 1.88 9.43 13.13
N ILE A 8 1.24 9.93 12.06
CA ILE A 8 1.90 10.26 10.80
C ILE A 8 2.84 11.44 10.98
N LEU A 9 2.40 12.53 11.63
CA LEU A 9 3.26 13.68 11.93
C LEU A 9 4.49 13.27 12.74
N GLY A 10 4.30 12.48 13.80
CA GLY A 10 5.41 11.99 14.62
C GLY A 10 6.38 11.10 13.85
N ALA A 11 5.86 10.20 13.00
CA ALA A 11 6.69 9.33 12.16
C ALA A 11 7.50 10.15 11.14
N VAL A 12 6.86 11.09 10.45
CA VAL A 12 7.48 11.93 9.43
C VAL A 12 8.62 12.80 10.00
N VAL A 13 8.38 13.46 11.14
CA VAL A 13 9.40 14.28 11.81
C VAL A 13 10.59 13.43 12.24
N ARG A 14 10.34 12.25 12.81
CA ARG A 14 11.38 11.33 13.25
C ARG A 14 12.20 10.79 12.07
N LEU A 15 11.56 10.29 11.02
CA LEU A 15 12.22 9.72 9.84
C LEU A 15 13.09 10.77 9.12
N LYS A 16 12.61 12.01 9.04
CA LYS A 16 13.38 13.14 8.51
C LYS A 16 14.60 13.45 9.39
N ALA A 17 14.41 13.52 10.72
CA ALA A 17 15.48 13.84 11.66
C ALA A 17 16.58 12.75 11.68
N GLU A 18 16.20 11.48 11.51
CA GLU A 18 17.13 10.34 11.44
C GLU A 18 17.79 10.19 10.05
N GLY A 19 17.38 10.99 9.06
CA GLY A 19 17.94 10.96 7.69
C GLY A 19 17.62 9.67 6.93
N ILE A 20 16.52 8.97 7.29
CA ILE A 20 16.12 7.71 6.68
C ILE A 20 15.45 7.94 5.32
N LEU A 21 14.62 9.01 5.22
CA LEU A 21 13.94 9.39 3.98
C LEU A 21 13.59 10.88 3.96
N GLU A 22 13.23 11.36 2.79
CA GLU A 22 12.70 12.71 2.56
C GLU A 22 11.17 12.62 2.45
N PRO A 23 10.43 12.92 3.53
CA PRO A 23 8.99 12.80 3.52
C PRO A 23 8.32 13.98 2.81
N VAL A 24 7.23 13.69 2.12
CA VAL A 24 6.29 14.67 1.58
C VAL A 24 4.92 14.43 2.22
N LEU A 25 4.36 15.44 2.86
CA LEU A 25 3.00 15.40 3.41
C LEU A 25 2.00 15.90 2.36
N LEU A 26 0.83 15.27 2.33
CA LEU A 26 -0.29 15.72 1.51
C LEU A 26 -1.35 16.40 2.38
N GLY A 27 -1.85 17.54 1.92
CA GLY A 27 -2.90 18.32 2.59
C GLY A 27 -2.66 19.82 2.53
N ASN A 28 -3.55 20.59 3.17
CA ASN A 28 -3.41 22.03 3.23
C ASN A 28 -2.21 22.43 4.13
N PRO A 29 -1.23 23.20 3.62
CA PRO A 29 -0.01 23.53 4.37
C PRO A 29 -0.24 24.29 5.66
N GLU A 30 -1.15 25.26 5.67
CA GLU A 30 -1.42 26.08 6.85
C GLU A 30 -2.16 25.29 7.93
N GLU A 31 -3.10 24.43 7.52
CA GLU A 31 -3.81 23.55 8.43
C GLU A 31 -2.88 22.50 9.04
N LEU A 32 -2.02 21.87 8.23
CA LEU A 32 -1.04 20.90 8.70
C LEU A 32 -0.03 21.51 9.65
N LYS A 33 0.46 22.72 9.36
CA LYS A 33 1.36 23.45 10.28
C LYS A 33 0.69 23.76 11.62
N SER A 34 -0.57 24.21 11.59
CA SER A 34 -1.33 24.46 12.81
C SER A 34 -1.49 23.21 13.67
N ILE A 35 -1.93 22.10 13.06
CA ILE A 35 -2.10 20.82 13.74
C ILE A 35 -0.78 20.30 14.30
N ALA A 36 0.30 20.38 13.51
CA ALA A 36 1.62 19.94 13.92
C ALA A 36 2.11 20.77 15.14
N HIS A 37 1.95 22.10 15.09
CA HIS A 37 2.31 23.00 16.19
C HIS A 37 1.54 22.64 17.47
N ASP A 38 0.22 22.44 17.39
CA ASP A 38 -0.62 22.11 18.53
C ASP A 38 -0.27 20.76 19.17
N ARG A 39 0.35 19.87 18.39
CA ARG A 39 0.84 18.55 18.82
C ARG A 39 2.32 18.53 19.18
N GLY A 40 3.01 19.67 19.09
CA GLY A 40 4.43 19.80 19.41
C GLY A 40 5.38 19.26 18.34
N PHE A 41 4.94 19.11 17.09
CA PHE A 41 5.75 18.70 15.96
C PHE A 41 6.20 19.89 15.11
N ASP A 42 7.49 19.92 14.73
CA ASP A 42 8.03 20.90 13.79
C ASP A 42 8.14 20.28 12.38
N ILE A 43 7.28 20.75 11.48
CA ILE A 43 7.26 20.32 10.08
C ILE A 43 7.79 21.36 9.09
N ASN A 44 8.48 22.41 9.56
CA ASN A 44 8.97 23.50 8.71
C ASN A 44 9.97 23.06 7.63
N LYS A 45 10.64 21.92 7.83
CA LYS A 45 11.59 21.32 6.87
C LYS A 45 11.01 20.15 6.09
N ILE A 46 9.71 19.97 6.12
CA ILE A 46 9.00 18.88 5.45
C ILE A 46 8.19 19.50 4.32
N ASP A 47 8.35 18.96 3.12
CA ASP A 47 7.58 19.38 1.97
C ASP A 47 6.11 19.02 2.15
N VAL A 48 5.22 19.97 1.85
CA VAL A 48 3.78 19.78 1.91
C VAL A 48 3.19 20.11 0.54
N ILE A 49 2.43 19.19 -0.02
CA ILE A 49 1.71 19.38 -1.29
C ILE A 49 0.21 19.35 -1.01
N ASP A 50 -0.49 20.42 -1.43
CA ASP A 50 -1.94 20.48 -1.37
C ASP A 50 -2.54 19.95 -2.70
N PRO A 51 -3.26 18.82 -2.68
CA PRO A 51 -3.96 18.34 -3.88
C PRO A 51 -4.97 19.34 -4.46
N ASN A 52 -5.43 20.30 -3.66
CA ASN A 52 -6.37 21.35 -4.10
C ASN A 52 -5.69 22.57 -4.71
N ASN A 53 -4.37 22.71 -4.48
CA ASN A 53 -3.59 23.85 -4.97
C ASN A 53 -2.23 23.35 -5.48
N TYR A 54 -2.26 22.50 -6.51
CA TYR A 54 -1.07 21.93 -7.12
C TYR A 54 -0.91 22.45 -8.56
N ASP A 55 0.23 23.09 -8.85
CA ASP A 55 0.45 23.79 -10.12
C ASP A 55 0.32 22.85 -11.33
N ALA A 56 0.87 21.64 -11.26
CA ALA A 56 0.81 20.64 -12.33
C ALA A 56 -0.42 19.71 -12.24
N PHE A 57 -1.54 20.21 -11.68
CA PHE A 57 -2.74 19.38 -11.50
C PHE A 57 -3.37 18.95 -12.81
N ASP A 58 -3.36 19.81 -13.82
CA ASP A 58 -3.95 19.51 -15.13
C ASP A 58 -3.17 18.40 -15.84
N GLU A 59 -1.84 18.46 -15.81
CA GLU A 59 -0.96 17.42 -16.36
C GLU A 59 -1.15 16.08 -15.62
N MET A 60 -1.38 16.11 -14.31
CA MET A 60 -1.69 14.93 -13.53
C MET A 60 -3.05 14.33 -13.91
N VAL A 61 -4.05 15.15 -14.18
CA VAL A 61 -5.39 14.74 -14.66
C VAL A 61 -5.26 14.03 -16.01
N GLU A 62 -4.53 14.62 -16.96
CA GLU A 62 -4.30 14.03 -18.28
C GLU A 62 -3.60 12.67 -18.17
N ALA A 63 -2.53 12.60 -17.38
CA ALA A 63 -1.79 11.35 -17.13
C ALA A 63 -2.67 10.27 -16.49
N PHE A 64 -3.55 10.65 -15.57
CA PHE A 64 -4.50 9.72 -14.96
C PHE A 64 -5.52 9.19 -15.98
N VAL A 65 -6.12 10.06 -16.79
CA VAL A 65 -7.10 9.67 -17.84
C VAL A 65 -6.45 8.71 -18.83
N GLU A 66 -5.24 9.03 -19.30
CA GLU A 66 -4.46 8.15 -20.19
C GLU A 66 -4.20 6.79 -19.54
N ARG A 67 -3.73 6.80 -18.27
CA ARG A 67 -3.47 5.56 -17.52
C ARG A 67 -4.70 4.69 -17.36
N ARG A 68 -5.87 5.30 -17.20
CA ARG A 68 -7.17 4.61 -17.03
C ARG A 68 -7.74 4.07 -18.34
N LYS A 69 -7.22 4.45 -19.50
CA LYS A 69 -7.60 3.92 -20.83
C LYS A 69 -9.13 3.91 -21.05
N GLY A 70 -9.77 5.06 -20.88
CA GLY A 70 -11.23 5.23 -21.07
C GLY A 70 -12.09 4.78 -19.88
N LYS A 71 -11.50 4.33 -18.77
CA LYS A 71 -12.25 3.97 -17.54
C LYS A 71 -12.46 5.15 -16.59
N ALA A 72 -12.10 6.35 -17.00
CA ALA A 72 -12.37 7.59 -16.29
C ALA A 72 -12.44 8.74 -17.29
N THR A 73 -13.42 9.63 -17.10
CA THR A 73 -13.47 10.90 -17.82
C THR A 73 -12.58 11.93 -17.12
N GLU A 74 -12.27 13.04 -17.80
CA GLU A 74 -11.51 14.14 -17.20
C GLU A 74 -12.20 14.71 -15.96
N GLU A 75 -13.53 14.90 -16.02
CA GLU A 75 -14.31 15.38 -14.88
C GLU A 75 -14.21 14.43 -13.66
N GLN A 76 -14.30 13.12 -13.91
CA GLN A 76 -14.12 12.11 -12.87
C GLN A 76 -12.69 12.13 -12.31
N ALA A 77 -11.70 12.27 -13.18
CA ALA A 77 -10.29 12.36 -12.79
C ALA A 77 -10.03 13.57 -11.89
N ARG A 78 -10.53 14.76 -12.27
CA ARG A 78 -10.42 15.98 -11.47
C ARG A 78 -11.02 15.84 -10.07
N LYS A 79 -12.10 15.11 -9.94
CA LYS A 79 -12.73 14.83 -8.64
C LYS A 79 -11.93 13.80 -7.83
N ILE A 80 -11.54 12.71 -8.45
CA ILE A 80 -10.83 11.59 -7.80
C ILE A 80 -9.46 12.02 -7.29
N LEU A 81 -8.72 12.83 -8.07
CA LEU A 81 -7.38 13.28 -7.73
C LEU A 81 -7.33 14.34 -6.61
N ARG A 82 -8.47 14.78 -6.08
CA ARG A 82 -8.52 15.55 -4.82
C ARG A 82 -8.39 14.66 -3.58
N ASP A 83 -8.59 13.35 -3.75
CA ASP A 83 -8.33 12.37 -2.71
C ASP A 83 -6.80 12.16 -2.56
N GLU A 84 -6.30 12.26 -1.32
CA GLU A 84 -4.86 12.22 -1.04
C GLU A 84 -4.21 10.88 -1.43
N ASN A 85 -4.94 9.76 -1.34
CA ASN A 85 -4.40 8.45 -1.73
C ASN A 85 -4.26 8.35 -3.25
N TYR A 86 -5.24 8.84 -4.01
CA TYR A 86 -5.14 8.89 -5.46
C TYR A 86 -4.06 9.86 -5.92
N PHE A 87 -4.03 11.05 -5.33
CA PHE A 87 -3.01 12.06 -5.64
C PHE A 87 -1.61 11.55 -5.36
N GLY A 88 -1.36 11.03 -4.16
CA GLY A 88 -0.06 10.48 -3.77
C GLY A 88 0.35 9.27 -4.62
N THR A 89 -0.61 8.42 -5.02
CA THR A 89 -0.32 7.33 -5.95
C THR A 89 0.09 7.84 -7.34
N MET A 90 -0.48 8.96 -7.79
CA MET A 90 -0.05 9.60 -9.04
C MET A 90 1.34 10.23 -8.92
N LEU A 91 1.70 10.82 -7.79
CA LEU A 91 3.08 11.30 -7.56
C LEU A 91 4.09 10.16 -7.73
N VAL A 92 3.79 8.98 -7.17
CA VAL A 92 4.63 7.78 -7.36
C VAL A 92 4.62 7.32 -8.82
N TYR A 93 3.46 7.27 -9.47
CA TYR A 93 3.35 6.86 -10.88
C TYR A 93 4.14 7.76 -11.83
N GLN A 94 4.17 9.05 -11.56
CA GLN A 94 4.92 10.04 -12.34
C GLN A 94 6.42 10.11 -11.96
N GLY A 95 6.87 9.36 -10.96
CA GLY A 95 8.26 9.34 -10.50
C GLY A 95 8.68 10.57 -9.70
N LEU A 96 7.71 11.32 -9.17
CA LEU A 96 7.95 12.47 -8.29
C LEU A 96 8.19 12.06 -6.83
N CYS A 97 7.75 10.85 -6.47
CA CYS A 97 8.03 10.19 -5.20
C CYS A 97 8.38 8.71 -5.47
N ASP A 98 9.19 8.11 -4.60
CA ASP A 98 9.60 6.70 -4.71
C ASP A 98 8.56 5.74 -4.14
N ALA A 99 7.81 6.17 -3.11
CA ALA A 99 6.83 5.35 -2.41
C ALA A 99 5.68 6.18 -1.83
N LEU A 100 4.58 5.50 -1.51
CA LEU A 100 3.44 6.02 -0.77
C LEU A 100 3.18 5.13 0.44
N VAL A 101 3.02 5.72 1.62
CA VAL A 101 2.62 5.02 2.86
C VAL A 101 1.29 5.59 3.32
N SER A 102 0.28 4.75 3.45
CA SER A 102 -1.08 5.11 3.84
C SER A 102 -1.73 4.00 4.68
N GLY A 103 -2.86 4.29 5.31
CA GLY A 103 -3.67 3.35 6.07
C GLY A 103 -3.74 3.60 7.56
N ALA A 104 -3.28 4.76 8.05
CA ALA A 104 -3.46 5.14 9.44
C ALA A 104 -4.93 5.47 9.77
N ARG A 105 -5.66 6.03 8.79
CA ARG A 105 -7.08 6.42 8.89
C ARG A 105 -7.94 5.84 7.78
N HIS A 106 -7.36 5.57 6.61
CA HIS A 106 -8.08 5.00 5.48
C HIS A 106 -8.30 3.50 5.65
N SER A 107 -9.39 3.00 5.09
CA SER A 107 -9.62 1.56 5.00
C SER A 107 -8.62 0.88 4.05
N THR A 108 -8.46 -0.44 4.17
CA THR A 108 -7.65 -1.23 3.22
C THR A 108 -8.09 -0.98 1.78
N GLY A 109 -9.42 -0.94 1.54
CA GLY A 109 -9.97 -0.69 0.20
C GLY A 109 -9.60 0.68 -0.36
N ASP A 110 -9.63 1.72 0.45
CA ASP A 110 -9.31 3.09 0.02
C ASP A 110 -7.81 3.29 -0.22
N THR A 111 -6.97 2.55 0.51
CA THR A 111 -5.52 2.56 0.31
C THR A 111 -5.11 1.73 -0.92
N VAL A 112 -5.66 0.54 -1.10
CA VAL A 112 -5.24 -0.40 -2.16
C VAL A 112 -5.84 -0.05 -3.52
N ARG A 113 -7.05 0.49 -3.57
CA ARG A 113 -7.77 0.81 -4.83
C ARG A 113 -6.98 1.74 -5.76
N PRO A 114 -6.40 2.87 -5.30
CA PRO A 114 -5.55 3.71 -6.15
C PRO A 114 -4.35 2.94 -6.74
N ALA A 115 -3.66 2.15 -5.92
CA ALA A 115 -2.54 1.34 -6.37
C ALA A 115 -2.94 0.33 -7.47
N LEU A 116 -4.05 -0.40 -7.29
CA LEU A 116 -4.58 -1.32 -8.29
C LEU A 116 -5.02 -0.63 -9.58
N GLN A 117 -5.53 0.57 -9.48
CA GLN A 117 -6.01 1.32 -10.63
C GLN A 117 -4.91 2.01 -11.43
N ILE A 118 -3.88 2.50 -10.76
CA ILE A 118 -2.82 3.33 -11.34
C ILE A 118 -1.54 2.51 -11.54
N ILE A 119 -0.98 1.93 -10.49
CA ILE A 119 0.28 1.16 -10.55
C ILE A 119 0.03 -0.18 -11.23
N LYS A 120 -0.99 -0.92 -10.80
CA LYS A 120 -1.35 -2.27 -11.25
C LYS A 120 -0.36 -3.34 -10.76
N THR A 121 -0.62 -4.58 -11.16
CA THR A 121 0.25 -5.73 -10.89
C THR A 121 1.48 -5.74 -11.80
N LYS A 122 2.53 -6.43 -11.38
CA LYS A 122 3.69 -6.72 -12.24
C LYS A 122 3.26 -7.56 -13.45
N PRO A 123 3.98 -7.49 -14.58
CA PRO A 123 3.72 -8.38 -15.70
C PRO A 123 3.75 -9.86 -15.27
N GLY A 124 2.72 -10.61 -15.68
CA GLY A 124 2.58 -12.03 -15.35
C GLY A 124 1.95 -12.34 -14.00
N VAL A 125 1.67 -11.34 -13.16
CA VAL A 125 0.96 -11.50 -11.88
C VAL A 125 -0.50 -11.10 -12.08
N LYS A 126 -1.43 -12.01 -11.80
CA LYS A 126 -2.87 -11.81 -12.03
C LYS A 126 -3.53 -11.02 -10.90
N SER A 127 -3.12 -11.29 -9.66
CA SER A 127 -3.71 -10.69 -8.45
C SER A 127 -2.65 -10.14 -7.49
N THR A 128 -3.08 -9.28 -6.59
CA THR A 128 -2.26 -8.84 -5.45
C THR A 128 -2.63 -9.65 -4.22
N SER A 129 -1.68 -9.79 -3.29
CA SER A 129 -1.91 -10.39 -1.97
C SER A 129 -1.33 -9.52 -0.87
N GLY A 130 -1.94 -9.59 0.30
CA GLY A 130 -1.42 -8.95 1.50
C GLY A 130 -0.46 -9.87 2.26
N ALA A 131 0.60 -9.31 2.84
CA ALA A 131 1.54 -10.07 3.64
C ALA A 131 1.89 -9.37 4.95
N PHE A 132 2.01 -10.15 6.02
CA PHE A 132 2.57 -9.70 7.30
C PHE A 132 3.94 -10.33 7.52
N ILE A 133 4.93 -9.50 7.85
CA ILE A 133 6.18 -9.99 8.43
C ILE A 133 6.01 -10.04 9.95
N MET A 134 5.95 -11.25 10.48
CA MET A 134 5.76 -11.50 11.90
C MET A 134 7.10 -11.80 12.55
N LEU A 135 7.41 -11.09 13.64
CA LEU A 135 8.61 -11.29 14.44
C LEU A 135 8.25 -12.03 15.73
N ARG A 136 8.95 -13.14 16.02
CA ARG A 136 8.72 -13.91 17.23
C ARG A 136 9.98 -14.02 18.08
N GLY A 137 9.83 -13.72 19.37
CA GLY A 137 10.89 -13.89 20.36
C GLY A 137 12.01 -12.88 20.26
N ARG A 138 13.01 -13.01 21.16
CA ARG A 138 14.20 -12.15 21.20
C ARG A 138 15.16 -12.43 20.05
N ASP A 139 15.15 -13.64 19.52
CA ASP A 139 16.01 -14.08 18.41
C ASP A 139 15.48 -13.60 17.04
N GLN A 140 14.40 -12.83 17.05
CA GLN A 140 13.79 -12.23 15.85
C GLN A 140 13.47 -13.27 14.75
N GLU A 141 12.95 -14.43 15.14
CA GLU A 141 12.41 -15.37 14.16
C GLU A 141 11.39 -14.64 13.26
N LYS A 142 11.61 -14.69 11.97
CA LYS A 142 10.79 -14.01 10.97
C LYS A 142 9.89 -15.02 10.30
N TYR A 143 8.60 -14.68 10.23
CA TYR A 143 7.60 -15.45 9.47
C TYR A 143 6.87 -14.50 8.53
N LEU A 144 6.54 -14.97 7.33
CA LEU A 144 5.66 -14.26 6.41
C LEU A 144 4.32 -14.98 6.38
N PHE A 145 3.25 -14.27 6.71
CA PHE A 145 1.87 -14.76 6.60
C PHE A 145 1.16 -14.07 5.45
N SER A 146 0.58 -14.85 4.54
CA SER A 146 -0.11 -14.38 3.35
C SER A 146 -1.19 -15.38 2.89
N ASP A 147 -2.28 -14.98 2.32
CA ASP A 147 -2.82 -13.65 2.19
C ASP A 147 -3.50 -13.25 3.50
N CYS A 148 -3.30 -12.02 3.94
CA CYS A 148 -3.83 -11.58 5.24
C CYS A 148 -5.00 -10.60 5.14
N ALA A 149 -5.32 -10.04 3.94
CA ALA A 149 -6.31 -8.98 3.87
C ALA A 149 -6.95 -8.71 2.49
N ILE A 150 -6.46 -9.24 1.38
CA ILE A 150 -6.85 -8.84 0.04
C ILE A 150 -7.83 -9.82 -0.60
N ASN A 151 -7.48 -11.12 -0.64
CA ASN A 151 -8.26 -12.14 -1.31
C ASN A 151 -9.16 -12.88 -0.31
N ILE A 152 -10.47 -12.72 -0.46
CA ILE A 152 -11.44 -13.33 0.47
C ILE A 152 -11.52 -14.85 0.30
N ASN A 153 -11.56 -15.32 -0.94
CA ASN A 153 -11.68 -16.74 -1.25
C ASN A 153 -10.96 -17.07 -2.58
N PRO A 154 -9.62 -17.11 -2.60
CA PRO A 154 -8.86 -17.50 -3.78
C PRO A 154 -9.13 -18.95 -4.16
N ASP A 155 -9.11 -19.27 -5.45
CA ASP A 155 -9.11 -20.64 -5.97
C ASP A 155 -7.73 -21.29 -5.83
N ALA A 156 -7.54 -22.51 -6.30
CA ALA A 156 -6.27 -23.23 -6.20
C ALA A 156 -5.14 -22.52 -6.95
N GLU A 157 -5.42 -22.02 -8.17
CA GLU A 157 -4.45 -21.25 -8.96
C GLU A 157 -4.04 -19.96 -8.23
N GLY A 158 -5.02 -19.23 -7.67
CA GLY A 158 -4.77 -18.02 -6.87
C GLY A 158 -3.94 -18.30 -5.61
N LEU A 159 -4.20 -19.41 -4.90
CA LEU A 159 -3.38 -19.83 -3.76
C LEU A 159 -1.94 -20.16 -4.17
N ALA A 160 -1.75 -20.85 -5.29
CA ALA A 160 -0.42 -21.13 -5.81
C ALA A 160 0.33 -19.83 -6.19
N GLU A 161 -0.34 -18.87 -6.85
CA GLU A 161 0.24 -17.56 -7.17
C GLU A 161 0.61 -16.80 -5.91
N ILE A 162 -0.26 -16.75 -4.89
CA ILE A 162 0.01 -16.15 -3.59
C ILE A 162 1.26 -16.78 -2.94
N ALA A 163 1.38 -18.09 -2.97
CA ALA A 163 2.52 -18.82 -2.40
C ALA A 163 3.85 -18.42 -3.10
N VAL A 164 3.85 -18.37 -4.42
CA VAL A 164 5.03 -18.00 -5.23
C VAL A 164 5.44 -16.54 -4.97
N GLU A 165 4.50 -15.60 -5.00
CA GLU A 165 4.80 -14.18 -4.76
C GLU A 165 5.18 -13.92 -3.30
N SER A 166 4.61 -14.68 -2.36
CA SER A 166 5.01 -14.63 -0.95
C SER A 166 6.44 -15.12 -0.72
N ALA A 167 6.86 -16.18 -1.42
CA ALA A 167 8.25 -16.65 -1.37
C ALA A 167 9.24 -15.59 -1.88
N LYS A 168 8.90 -14.90 -2.97
CA LYS A 168 9.72 -13.78 -3.48
C LYS A 168 9.78 -12.62 -2.48
N THR A 169 8.64 -12.29 -1.87
CA THR A 169 8.58 -11.25 -0.84
C THR A 169 9.40 -11.65 0.39
N ALA A 170 9.33 -12.90 0.86
CA ALA A 170 10.12 -13.40 1.97
C ALA A 170 11.62 -13.21 1.74
N ALA A 171 12.10 -13.53 0.54
CA ALA A 171 13.51 -13.35 0.17
C ALA A 171 13.96 -11.88 0.24
N MET A 172 13.08 -10.90 -0.02
CA MET A 172 13.40 -9.48 0.11
C MET A 172 13.65 -9.05 1.57
N PHE A 173 13.19 -9.84 2.54
CA PHE A 173 13.37 -9.62 3.98
C PHE A 173 14.37 -10.59 4.61
N ASP A 174 15.25 -11.20 3.81
CA ASP A 174 16.24 -12.20 4.25
C ASP A 174 15.62 -13.40 4.97
N ILE A 175 14.45 -13.83 4.51
CA ILE A 175 13.78 -15.06 4.96
C ILE A 175 14.03 -16.13 3.89
N ASP A 176 14.66 -17.24 4.24
CA ASP A 176 14.77 -18.43 3.38
C ASP A 176 13.37 -19.07 3.23
N PRO A 177 12.73 -19.00 2.04
CA PRO A 177 11.32 -19.30 1.93
C PRO A 177 11.05 -20.81 1.99
N LYS A 178 10.39 -21.25 3.05
CA LYS A 178 9.79 -22.58 3.19
C LYS A 178 8.30 -22.40 3.31
N VAL A 179 7.58 -22.66 2.23
CA VAL A 179 6.15 -22.36 2.12
C VAL A 179 5.29 -23.53 2.59
N ALA A 180 4.31 -23.25 3.44
CA ALA A 180 3.28 -24.17 3.85
C ALA A 180 1.91 -23.58 3.53
N LEU A 181 1.10 -24.30 2.76
CA LEU A 181 -0.32 -24.02 2.56
C LEU A 181 -1.11 -24.67 3.70
N LEU A 182 -1.86 -23.84 4.43
CA LEU A 182 -2.54 -24.28 5.64
C LEU A 182 -4.01 -24.61 5.36
N SER A 183 -4.49 -25.71 5.92
CA SER A 183 -5.91 -26.05 6.00
C SER A 183 -6.26 -26.58 7.38
N PHE A 184 -7.55 -26.75 7.66
CA PHE A 184 -8.02 -27.35 8.92
C PHE A 184 -7.72 -28.86 8.99
N SER A 185 -7.42 -29.51 7.85
CA SER A 185 -7.18 -30.95 7.74
C SER A 185 -5.70 -31.25 7.57
N THR A 186 -5.20 -32.26 8.26
CA THR A 186 -3.83 -32.75 8.14
C THR A 186 -3.78 -33.94 7.19
N LYS A 187 -3.08 -33.80 6.06
CA LYS A 187 -2.79 -34.87 5.08
C LYS A 187 -4.03 -35.72 4.71
N GLY A 188 -5.17 -35.05 4.46
CA GLY A 188 -6.38 -35.72 4.00
C GLY A 188 -7.19 -36.45 5.09
N SER A 189 -6.96 -36.10 6.38
CA SER A 189 -7.75 -36.64 7.50
C SER A 189 -9.23 -36.24 7.45
N ALA A 190 -9.55 -35.17 6.73
CA ALA A 190 -10.91 -34.74 6.40
C ALA A 190 -10.95 -34.27 4.94
N LYS A 191 -12.13 -34.29 4.33
CA LYS A 191 -12.38 -33.81 2.96
C LYS A 191 -13.39 -32.67 2.99
N SER A 192 -13.06 -31.60 2.31
CA SER A 192 -13.96 -30.49 1.99
C SER A 192 -13.47 -29.76 0.76
N PRO A 193 -14.32 -28.96 0.09
CA PRO A 193 -13.88 -28.13 -1.04
C PRO A 193 -12.68 -27.24 -0.71
N GLU A 194 -12.62 -26.70 0.52
CA GLU A 194 -11.53 -25.85 0.98
C GLU A 194 -10.21 -26.63 1.12
N GLN A 195 -10.26 -27.88 1.63
CA GLN A 195 -9.08 -28.73 1.76
C GLN A 195 -8.61 -29.23 0.39
N GLU A 196 -9.53 -29.62 -0.48
CA GLU A 196 -9.22 -30.06 -1.85
C GLU A 196 -8.54 -28.94 -2.64
N LYS A 197 -9.05 -27.71 -2.55
CA LYS A 197 -8.45 -26.52 -3.13
C LYS A 197 -7.00 -26.29 -2.66
N VAL A 198 -6.74 -26.44 -1.36
CA VAL A 198 -5.38 -26.28 -0.80
C VAL A 198 -4.45 -27.40 -1.24
N ALA A 199 -4.98 -28.62 -1.41
CA ALA A 199 -4.19 -29.76 -1.90
C ALA A 199 -3.87 -29.68 -3.40
N GLU A 200 -4.73 -29.02 -4.18
CA GLU A 200 -4.52 -28.76 -5.62
C GLU A 200 -3.47 -27.66 -5.84
N ALA A 201 -3.47 -26.62 -4.99
CA ALA A 201 -2.53 -25.51 -5.05
C ALA A 201 -1.08 -25.94 -4.74
#